data_20132e67d7ed5b2567d949e8988f024a
#
_entry.id   20132e67d7ed5b2567d949e8988f024a
#
_cell.length_a   1.000
_cell.length_b   1.000
_cell.length_c   1.000
_cell.angle_alpha   90.00
_cell.angle_beta   90.00
_cell.angle_gamma   90.00
#
_symmetry.space_group_name_H-M   'P 1'
#
loop_
_entity.id
_entity.type
_entity.pdbx_description
1 polymer ?
#
loop_
_entity_poly.entity_id
_entity_poly.type
_entity_poly.pdbx_seq_one_letter_code
_entity_poly.pdbx_strand_id
1 'polypeptide(L)'
;MNLTPNIFLFHVHNEAMAAAVRAFETDWPEAKISNILEDGLFEWVRETGRVVPEMYKAFDTLTEYAVNRGAEGILYSWSAFGECIDACIIKYKIPLLKPNDAMIEKALGYGSKIAIVATVAATIPTIAIEIENI
;
A
#
# COMPACT_ATOMS: atom_id res chain seq x y z
N MET A 1 -18.90 -17.49 2.82
CA MET A 1 -18.28 -16.27 2.27
C MET A 1 -18.72 -15.08 3.11
N ASN A 2 -17.80 -14.33 3.65
CA ASN A 2 -18.15 -13.14 4.42
C ASN A 2 -18.62 -12.04 3.43
N LEU A 3 -19.88 -11.61 3.54
CA LEU A 3 -20.44 -10.58 2.67
C LEU A 3 -19.96 -9.17 3.05
N THR A 4 -19.27 -9.05 4.17
CA THR A 4 -18.75 -7.78 4.69
C THR A 4 -17.28 -7.97 5.05
N PRO A 5 -16.37 -7.97 4.05
CA PRO A 5 -14.96 -8.22 4.30
C PRO A 5 -14.35 -7.12 5.15
N ASN A 6 -13.46 -7.51 6.07
CA ASN A 6 -12.75 -6.61 6.96
C ASN A 6 -11.40 -6.21 6.33
N ILE A 7 -11.34 -5.00 5.78
CA ILE A 7 -10.17 -4.49 5.07
C ILE A 7 -9.46 -3.44 5.92
N PHE A 8 -8.17 -3.61 6.08
CA PHE A 8 -7.33 -2.60 6.72
C PHE A 8 -6.63 -1.74 5.66
N LEU A 9 -6.65 -0.43 5.87
CA LEU A 9 -5.96 0.54 5.05
C LEU A 9 -4.80 1.09 5.87
N PHE A 10 -3.58 0.89 5.37
CA PHE A 10 -2.37 1.34 6.04
C PHE A 10 -1.82 2.59 5.35
N HIS A 11 -1.72 3.67 6.10
CA HIS A 11 -1.33 4.99 5.62
C HIS A 11 -0.13 5.53 6.37
N VAL A 12 0.66 6.33 5.67
CA VAL A 12 1.73 7.15 6.26
C VAL A 12 1.46 8.65 6.08
N HIS A 13 0.29 8.99 5.50
CA HIS A 13 -0.09 10.37 5.22
C HIS A 13 -1.62 10.55 5.22
N ASN A 14 -2.11 11.63 5.83
CA ASN A 14 -3.53 11.91 5.97
C ASN A 14 -4.28 12.06 4.63
N GLU A 15 -3.65 12.68 3.64
CA GLU A 15 -4.30 12.91 2.34
C GLU A 15 -4.54 11.60 1.60
N ALA A 16 -3.59 10.66 1.66
CA ALA A 16 -3.76 9.33 1.10
C ALA A 16 -4.90 8.56 1.81
N MET A 17 -5.00 8.69 3.14
CA MET A 17 -6.09 8.08 3.91
C MET A 17 -7.44 8.60 3.46
N ALA A 18 -7.62 9.91 3.36
CA ALA A 18 -8.89 10.51 2.94
C ALA A 18 -9.31 10.09 1.52
N ALA A 19 -8.36 9.98 0.61
CA ALA A 19 -8.62 9.53 -0.75
C ALA A 19 -9.03 8.05 -0.80
N ALA A 20 -8.33 7.18 -0.07
CA ALA A 20 -8.64 5.76 0.00
C ALA A 20 -10.03 5.52 0.63
N VAL A 21 -10.35 6.19 1.73
CA VAL A 21 -11.67 6.07 2.38
C VAL A 21 -12.79 6.43 1.41
N ARG A 22 -12.67 7.57 0.70
CA ARG A 22 -13.67 7.97 -0.30
C ARG A 22 -13.83 6.95 -1.43
N ALA A 23 -12.73 6.35 -1.89
CA ALA A 23 -12.79 5.31 -2.92
C ALA A 23 -13.58 4.08 -2.43
N PHE A 24 -13.32 3.60 -1.24
CA PHE A 24 -14.07 2.48 -0.65
C PHE A 24 -15.55 2.81 -0.44
N GLU A 25 -15.86 3.99 0.06
CA GLU A 25 -17.25 4.44 0.24
C GLU A 25 -18.03 4.49 -1.09
N THR A 26 -17.35 4.82 -2.18
CA THR A 26 -17.95 4.93 -3.51
C THR A 26 -18.02 3.59 -4.24
N ASP A 27 -16.92 2.83 -4.24
CA ASP A 27 -16.74 1.70 -5.14
C ASP A 27 -16.98 0.35 -4.43
N TRP A 28 -16.85 0.31 -3.09
CA TRP A 28 -17.06 -0.91 -2.31
C TRP A 28 -17.64 -0.62 -0.91
N PRO A 29 -18.84 -0.03 -0.84
CA PRO A 29 -19.44 0.41 0.44
C PRO A 29 -19.77 -0.74 1.40
N GLU A 30 -19.81 -2.00 0.94
CA GLU A 30 -20.05 -3.16 1.78
C GLU A 30 -18.81 -3.57 2.59
N ALA A 31 -17.61 -3.17 2.18
CA ALA A 31 -16.39 -3.48 2.91
C ALA A 31 -16.35 -2.71 4.25
N LYS A 32 -16.09 -3.43 5.32
CA LYS A 32 -15.77 -2.82 6.61
C LYS A 32 -14.31 -2.39 6.58
N ILE A 33 -14.06 -1.09 6.61
CA ILE A 33 -12.70 -0.55 6.61
C ILE A 33 -12.22 -0.15 8.00
N SER A 34 -10.94 -0.39 8.26
CA SER A 34 -10.21 0.09 9.44
C SER A 34 -8.93 0.77 8.99
N ASN A 35 -8.67 1.96 9.47
CA ASN A 35 -7.48 2.72 9.09
C ASN A 35 -6.38 2.60 10.15
N ILE A 36 -5.14 2.41 9.69
CA ILE A 36 -3.92 2.59 10.48
C ILE A 36 -3.17 3.75 9.84
N LEU A 37 -2.91 4.80 10.60
CA LEU A 37 -2.08 5.93 10.18
C LEU A 37 -0.83 5.99 11.04
N GLU A 38 0.34 5.85 10.44
CA GLU A 38 1.66 6.02 11.07
C GLU A 38 2.45 7.06 10.27
N ASP A 39 2.17 8.33 10.53
CA ASP A 39 2.76 9.46 9.81
C ASP A 39 4.23 9.72 10.18
N GLY A 40 4.69 9.19 11.31
CA GLY A 40 6.10 9.21 11.69
C GLY A 40 7.01 8.47 10.71
N LEU A 41 6.51 7.46 10.01
CA LEU A 41 7.27 6.76 8.96
C LEU A 41 7.60 7.67 7.78
N PHE A 42 6.72 8.61 7.46
CA PHE A 42 6.96 9.61 6.42
C PHE A 42 8.16 10.49 6.76
N GLU A 43 8.16 11.06 7.95
CA GLU A 43 9.28 11.90 8.42
C GLU A 43 10.57 11.09 8.52
N TRP A 44 10.49 9.88 9.01
CA TRP A 44 11.65 9.02 9.16
C TRP A 44 12.34 8.70 7.84
N VAL A 45 11.59 8.33 6.78
CA VAL A 45 12.19 8.10 5.46
C VAL A 45 12.72 9.40 4.84
N ARG A 46 12.08 10.53 5.13
CA ARG A 46 12.55 11.85 4.68
C ARG A 46 13.89 12.22 5.33
N GLU A 47 14.06 11.94 6.60
CA GLU A 47 15.29 12.20 7.35
C GLU A 47 16.45 11.28 6.92
N THR A 48 16.17 10.00 6.72
CA THR A 48 17.17 9.00 6.32
C THR A 48 17.47 9.00 4.83
N GLY A 49 16.59 9.57 4.01
CA GLY A 49 16.66 9.55 2.54
C GLY A 49 16.50 8.16 1.92
N ARG A 50 16.21 7.14 2.72
CA ARG A 50 16.04 5.74 2.29
C ARG A 50 15.28 4.93 3.33
N VAL A 51 14.78 3.77 2.91
CA VAL A 51 14.26 2.75 3.81
C VAL A 51 15.41 2.13 4.62
N VAL A 52 15.21 1.99 5.93
CA VAL A 52 16.18 1.38 6.86
C VAL A 52 15.58 0.12 7.50
N PRO A 53 16.41 -0.81 8.03
CA PRO A 53 15.94 -2.09 8.56
C PRO A 53 14.85 -1.99 9.62
N GLU A 54 14.87 -0.94 10.43
CA GLU A 54 13.87 -0.71 11.49
C GLU A 54 12.48 -0.42 10.94
N MET A 55 12.39 0.11 9.71
CA MET A 55 11.11 0.36 9.03
C MET A 55 10.42 -0.96 8.63
N TYR A 56 11.19 -1.98 8.23
CA TYR A 56 10.65 -3.32 7.97
C TYR A 56 9.97 -3.89 9.22
N LYS A 57 10.59 -3.70 10.39
CA LYS A 57 10.01 -4.14 11.65
C LYS A 57 8.72 -3.38 11.99
N ALA A 58 8.68 -2.08 11.72
CA ALA A 58 7.48 -1.27 11.92
C ALA A 58 6.32 -1.77 11.03
N PHE A 59 6.58 -1.99 9.74
CA PHE A 59 5.59 -2.55 8.81
C PHE A 59 5.12 -3.93 9.25
N ASP A 60 6.03 -4.81 9.63
CA ASP A 60 5.70 -6.15 10.12
C ASP A 60 4.80 -6.08 11.36
N THR A 61 5.15 -5.24 12.34
CA THR A 61 4.37 -5.08 13.57
C THR A 61 2.94 -4.58 13.30
N LEU A 62 2.80 -3.59 12.43
CA LEU A 62 1.48 -3.03 12.09
C LEU A 62 0.65 -3.98 11.22
N THR A 63 1.29 -4.73 10.34
CA THR A 63 0.63 -5.78 9.55
C THR A 63 0.14 -6.91 10.45
N GLU A 64 0.99 -7.37 11.39
CA GLU A 64 0.62 -8.38 12.37
C GLU A 64 -0.56 -7.93 13.25
N TYR A 65 -0.54 -6.68 13.69
CA TYR A 65 -1.68 -6.10 14.42
C TYR A 65 -2.98 -6.19 13.61
N ALA A 66 -2.96 -5.79 12.34
CA ALA A 66 -4.15 -5.85 11.48
C ALA A 66 -4.64 -7.30 11.29
N VAL A 67 -3.72 -8.24 11.04
CA VAL A 67 -4.03 -9.67 10.91
C VAL A 67 -4.67 -10.21 12.19
N ASN A 68 -4.10 -9.90 13.35
CA ASN A 68 -4.63 -10.32 14.66
C ASN A 68 -5.99 -9.68 14.98
N ARG A 69 -6.32 -8.56 14.35
CA ARG A 69 -7.64 -7.90 14.42
C ARG A 69 -8.63 -8.44 13.38
N GLY A 70 -8.26 -9.50 12.66
CA GLY A 70 -9.13 -10.17 11.71
C GLY A 70 -9.18 -9.49 10.34
N ALA A 71 -8.11 -8.83 9.91
CA ALA A 71 -7.99 -8.35 8.55
C ALA A 71 -8.11 -9.49 7.55
N GLU A 72 -8.98 -9.35 6.55
CA GLU A 72 -9.13 -10.26 5.43
C GLU A 72 -8.35 -9.77 4.19
N GLY A 73 -7.87 -8.53 4.24
CA GLY A 73 -6.97 -7.91 3.27
C GLY A 73 -6.41 -6.60 3.80
N ILE A 74 -5.26 -6.19 3.28
CA ILE A 74 -4.62 -4.92 3.62
C ILE A 74 -4.24 -4.19 2.34
N LEU A 75 -4.62 -2.92 2.23
CA LEU A 75 -4.14 -2.00 1.20
C LEU A 75 -3.19 -0.99 1.83
N TYR A 76 -1.96 -0.95 1.35
CA TYR A 76 -0.99 0.08 1.69
C TYR A 76 -1.14 1.25 0.72
N SER A 77 -1.05 2.47 1.20
CA SER A 77 -1.35 3.66 0.41
C SER A 77 -0.13 4.50 0.01
N TRP A 78 1.08 3.98 0.24
CA TRP A 78 2.29 4.70 -0.15
C TRP A 78 3.39 3.79 -0.72
N SER A 79 3.88 4.15 -1.94
CA SER A 79 4.80 3.33 -2.73
C SER A 79 6.26 3.38 -2.26
N ALA A 80 6.67 4.38 -1.48
CA ALA A 80 8.06 4.52 -1.03
C ALA A 80 8.56 3.35 -0.15
N PHE A 81 7.64 2.56 0.41
CA PHE A 81 7.93 1.41 1.26
C PHE A 81 7.68 0.06 0.56
N GLY A 82 7.76 0.01 -0.76
CA GLY A 82 7.51 -1.21 -1.53
C GLY A 82 8.23 -2.43 -0.99
N GLU A 83 9.52 -2.31 -0.66
CA GLU A 83 10.34 -3.39 -0.10
C GLU A 83 9.84 -3.90 1.26
N CYS A 84 9.36 -3.01 2.13
CA CYS A 84 8.78 -3.39 3.41
C CYS A 84 7.46 -4.15 3.22
N ILE A 85 6.66 -3.72 2.25
CA ILE A 85 5.40 -4.37 1.90
C ILE A 85 5.67 -5.75 1.28
N ASP A 86 6.64 -5.87 0.38
CA ASP A 86 7.06 -7.14 -0.23
C ASP A 86 7.49 -8.17 0.84
N ALA A 87 8.22 -7.72 1.87
CA ALA A 87 8.57 -8.57 3.00
C ALA A 87 7.34 -9.07 3.76
N CYS A 88 6.32 -8.21 3.94
CA CYS A 88 5.05 -8.62 4.54
C CYS A 88 4.26 -9.60 3.64
N ILE A 89 4.22 -9.37 2.32
CA ILE A 89 3.55 -10.26 1.36
C ILE A 89 4.10 -11.69 1.45
N ILE A 90 5.41 -11.85 1.61
CA ILE A 90 6.04 -13.16 1.76
C ILE A 90 5.62 -13.84 3.07
N LYS A 91 5.45 -13.08 4.15
CA LYS A 91 5.19 -13.61 5.49
C LYS A 91 3.72 -13.93 5.76
N TYR A 92 2.80 -13.08 5.32
CA TYR A 92 1.38 -13.19 5.65
C TYR A 92 0.57 -13.81 4.51
N LYS A 93 -0.49 -14.58 4.86
CA LYS A 93 -1.28 -15.37 3.90
C LYS A 93 -2.56 -14.68 3.43
N ILE A 94 -2.83 -13.48 3.89
CA ILE A 94 -3.97 -12.69 3.42
C ILE A 94 -3.53 -11.79 2.24
N PRO A 95 -4.45 -11.34 1.38
CA PRO A 95 -4.12 -10.36 0.34
C PRO A 95 -3.52 -9.08 0.92
N LEU A 96 -2.31 -8.77 0.51
CA LEU A 96 -1.60 -7.52 0.83
C LEU A 96 -1.30 -6.82 -0.50
N LEU A 97 -1.85 -5.62 -0.70
CA LEU A 97 -1.73 -4.89 -1.96
C LEU A 97 -0.91 -3.62 -1.79
N LYS A 98 0.01 -3.41 -2.72
CA LYS A 98 0.73 -2.14 -2.86
C LYS A 98 -0.18 -1.11 -3.57
N PRO A 99 0.08 0.20 -3.39
CA PRO A 99 -0.82 1.23 -3.91
C PRO A 99 -0.91 1.26 -5.44
N ASN A 100 0.13 0.81 -6.14
CA ASN A 100 0.21 0.88 -7.59
C ASN A 100 -0.18 -0.42 -8.30
N ASP A 101 -0.29 -1.56 -7.60
CA ASP A 101 -0.46 -2.88 -8.20
C ASP A 101 -1.63 -2.93 -9.20
N ALA A 102 -2.81 -2.55 -8.76
CA ALA A 102 -4.01 -2.59 -9.61
C ALA A 102 -3.93 -1.60 -10.80
N MET A 103 -3.31 -0.44 -10.60
CA MET A 103 -3.11 0.55 -11.65
C MET A 103 -2.15 0.03 -12.72
N ILE A 104 -1.04 -0.57 -12.32
CA ILE A 104 -0.03 -1.11 -13.23
C ILE A 104 -0.61 -2.31 -14.00
N GLU A 105 -1.25 -3.25 -13.31
CA GLU A 105 -1.90 -4.40 -13.94
C GLU A 105 -2.92 -3.95 -15.01
N LYS A 106 -3.75 -2.97 -14.67
CA LYS A 106 -4.72 -2.41 -15.61
C LYS A 106 -4.04 -1.74 -16.81
N ALA A 107 -2.98 -0.97 -16.59
CA ALA A 107 -2.23 -0.29 -17.66
C ALA A 107 -1.60 -1.29 -18.63
N LEU A 108 -0.98 -2.35 -18.10
CA LEU A 108 -0.39 -3.44 -18.92
C LEU A 108 -1.43 -4.16 -19.77
N GLY A 109 -2.68 -4.24 -19.31
CA GLY A 109 -3.80 -4.77 -20.10
C GLY A 109 -4.15 -3.93 -21.34
N TYR A 110 -3.77 -2.66 -21.40
CA TYR A 110 -4.01 -1.79 -22.56
C TYR A 110 -2.87 -1.80 -23.58
N GLY A 111 -1.66 -2.21 -23.22
CA GLY A 111 -0.54 -2.26 -24.15
C GLY A 111 0.83 -2.28 -23.48
N SER A 112 1.87 -2.39 -24.30
CA SER A 112 3.26 -2.49 -23.85
C SER A 112 4.02 -1.15 -23.77
N LYS A 113 3.39 -0.06 -24.21
CA LYS A 113 3.97 1.29 -24.13
C LYS A 113 3.22 2.09 -23.08
N ILE A 114 3.85 2.29 -21.94
CA ILE A 114 3.26 2.95 -20.76
C ILE A 114 4.02 4.24 -20.48
N ALA A 115 3.30 5.36 -20.36
CA ALA A 115 3.85 6.62 -19.90
C ALA A 115 3.56 6.78 -18.40
N ILE A 116 4.59 7.13 -17.63
CA ILE A 116 4.47 7.41 -16.20
C ILE A 116 4.37 8.92 -16.01
N VAL A 117 3.28 9.37 -15.39
CA VAL A 117 3.11 10.77 -14.97
C VAL A 117 3.03 10.79 -13.44
N ALA A 118 3.90 11.56 -12.80
CA ALA A 118 3.98 11.64 -11.36
C ALA A 118 4.09 13.11 -10.90
N THR A 119 3.48 13.43 -9.77
CA THR A 119 3.59 14.73 -9.12
C THR A 119 4.92 14.89 -8.38
N VAL A 120 5.55 13.78 -8.00
CA VAL A 120 6.84 13.72 -7.31
C VAL A 120 7.80 12.86 -8.13
N ALA A 121 8.86 13.47 -8.66
CA ALA A 121 9.82 12.80 -9.54
C ALA A 121 10.49 11.57 -8.89
N ALA A 122 10.69 11.59 -7.58
CA ALA A 122 11.29 10.49 -6.83
C ALA A 122 10.48 9.18 -6.86
N THR A 123 9.18 9.22 -7.20
CA THR A 123 8.34 8.02 -7.32
C THR A 123 8.53 7.29 -8.65
N ILE A 124 9.05 7.96 -9.68
CA ILE A 124 9.18 7.38 -11.02
C ILE A 124 10.07 6.12 -11.04
N PRO A 125 11.27 6.11 -10.42
CA PRO A 125 12.11 4.90 -10.40
C PRO A 125 11.42 3.71 -9.72
N THR A 126 10.69 3.95 -8.63
CA THR A 126 9.96 2.90 -7.90
C THR A 126 8.88 2.28 -8.78
N ILE A 127 8.07 3.11 -9.44
CA ILE A 127 7.01 2.65 -10.34
C ILE A 127 7.60 1.89 -11.53
N ALA A 128 8.72 2.37 -12.10
CA ALA A 128 9.39 1.68 -13.19
C ALA A 128 9.83 0.27 -12.81
N ILE A 129 10.43 0.10 -11.62
CA ILE A 129 10.82 -1.21 -11.08
C ILE A 129 9.57 -2.10 -10.85
N GLU A 130 8.50 -1.54 -10.32
CA GLU A 130 7.24 -2.28 -10.12
C GLU A 130 6.68 -2.80 -11.45
N ILE A 131 6.72 -2.00 -12.51
CA ILE A 131 6.29 -2.42 -13.87
C ILE A 131 7.16 -3.55 -14.41
N GLU A 132 8.47 -3.51 -14.20
CA GLU A 132 9.40 -4.53 -14.69
C GLU A 132 9.25 -5.87 -13.95
N ASN A 133 8.71 -5.88 -12.75
CA ASN A 133 8.55 -7.05 -11.89
C ASN A 133 7.20 -7.79 -12.07
N ILE A 134 6.30 -7.28 -12.89
CA ILE A 134 5.03 -7.91 -13.26
C ILE A 134 5.19 -8.71 -14.56
#